data_c64e99da91e527b8d3d9cb4867716491
#
_entry.id   c64e99da91e527b8d3d9cb4867716491
#
_cell.length_a   1.000
_cell.length_b   1.000
_cell.length_c   1.000
_cell.angle_alpha   90.00
_cell.angle_beta   90.00
_cell.angle_gamma   90.00
#
_symmetry.space_group_name_H-M   'P 1'
#
loop_
_entity.id
_entity.type
_entity.pdbx_description
1 polymer ?
#
loop_
_entity_poly.entity_id
_entity_poly.type
_entity_poly.pdbx_seq_one_letter_code
_entity_poly.pdbx_strand_id
1 'polypeptide(L)'
;MPLKTVFEMDAISHGQIYLADQRGVLETSAFRRYSTFNYAGYFEEHRKAFDKLEVLNDQILAANRSVNISFKQSEYIIIIPITGEVIYKGQNSNAVTVDAGQIFIKYQSTGSAAELINPFEGDWINFLHLQLKADTKTDILFSKMFGFDLDATSNKLIKVVTEEDVVSSAAPFSIYIGRFEGRKDALLKLKNKSSQLFAFVIHGAFELQGRLMHERDGLALWELEEADLEALSNQAIILIIEMAGENIAA
;
A
#
# COMPACT_ATOMS: atom_id res chain seq x y z
N MET A 1 -49.76 17.45 -2.55
CA MET A 1 -48.41 17.30 -2.08
C MET A 1 -47.86 16.00 -2.65
N PRO A 2 -46.91 16.01 -3.60
CA PRO A 2 -46.30 14.78 -4.08
C PRO A 2 -45.10 14.44 -3.19
N LEU A 3 -45.08 13.23 -2.68
CA LEU A 3 -43.93 12.58 -2.05
C LEU A 3 -42.83 12.42 -3.08
N LYS A 4 -41.77 13.20 -2.97
CA LYS A 4 -40.49 12.92 -3.59
C LYS A 4 -39.74 11.98 -2.65
N THR A 5 -39.76 10.72 -2.95
CA THR A 5 -38.76 9.77 -2.40
C THR A 5 -38.17 9.05 -3.60
N VAL A 6 -37.28 9.72 -4.29
CA VAL A 6 -36.32 9.05 -5.16
C VAL A 6 -35.12 8.78 -4.26
N PHE A 7 -34.99 7.56 -3.78
CA PHE A 7 -33.68 7.05 -3.36
C PHE A 7 -32.89 6.94 -4.67
N GLU A 8 -32.04 7.92 -4.94
CA GLU A 8 -30.92 7.69 -5.83
C GLU A 8 -30.13 6.55 -5.19
N MET A 9 -30.21 5.36 -5.74
CA MET A 9 -29.24 4.32 -5.45
C MET A 9 -27.91 4.86 -5.95
N ASP A 10 -27.05 5.28 -5.03
CA ASP A 10 -25.69 5.64 -5.36
C ASP A 10 -25.11 4.49 -6.19
N ALA A 11 -24.66 4.80 -7.40
CA ALA A 11 -24.10 3.80 -8.29
C ALA A 11 -22.87 3.21 -7.58
N ILE A 12 -22.92 1.90 -7.30
CA ILE A 12 -21.80 1.19 -6.65
C ILE A 12 -20.57 1.41 -7.53
N SER A 13 -19.54 2.06 -6.98
CA SER A 13 -18.27 2.31 -7.66
C SER A 13 -17.66 1.00 -8.16
N HIS A 14 -16.97 1.03 -9.29
CA HIS A 14 -16.25 -0.14 -9.79
C HIS A 14 -15.13 -0.54 -8.82
N GLY A 15 -15.00 -1.81 -8.51
CA GLY A 15 -13.96 -2.27 -7.60
C GLY A 15 -13.84 -3.79 -7.50
N GLN A 16 -12.69 -4.22 -7.01
CA GLN A 16 -12.36 -5.61 -6.74
C GLN A 16 -11.82 -5.75 -5.33
N ILE A 17 -12.41 -6.65 -4.53
CA ILE A 17 -11.93 -6.96 -3.19
C ILE A 17 -10.90 -8.10 -3.24
N TYR A 18 -9.88 -8.00 -2.39
CA TYR A 18 -8.82 -8.99 -2.18
C TYR A 18 -8.86 -9.44 -0.73
N LEU A 19 -9.55 -10.56 -0.46
CA LEU A 19 -9.73 -11.07 0.89
C LEU A 19 -8.42 -11.58 1.49
N ALA A 20 -8.21 -11.32 2.77
CA ALA A 20 -6.99 -11.66 3.50
C ALA A 20 -6.74 -13.17 3.59
N ASP A 21 -7.79 -13.97 3.74
CA ASP A 21 -7.73 -15.44 3.82
C ASP A 21 -7.40 -16.13 2.49
N GLN A 22 -7.45 -15.39 1.38
CA GLN A 22 -7.14 -15.88 0.03
C GLN A 22 -5.77 -15.41 -0.46
N ARG A 23 -4.94 -14.79 0.38
CA ARG A 23 -3.59 -14.37 0.01
C ARG A 23 -2.67 -15.57 -0.15
N GLY A 24 -1.67 -15.43 -1.05
CA GLY A 24 -0.61 -16.42 -1.16
C GLY A 24 0.23 -16.48 0.10
N VAL A 25 0.54 -17.66 0.61
CA VAL A 25 1.31 -17.84 1.83
C VAL A 25 2.62 -18.56 1.54
N LEU A 26 3.74 -17.96 1.98
CA LEU A 26 5.02 -18.63 2.12
C LEU A 26 5.42 -18.57 3.59
N GLU A 27 5.60 -19.73 4.21
CA GLU A 27 5.98 -19.82 5.62
C GLU A 27 7.17 -20.75 5.83
N THR A 28 8.11 -20.29 6.64
CA THR A 28 9.25 -21.05 7.15
C THR A 28 9.38 -20.81 8.66
N SER A 29 10.31 -21.47 9.33
CA SER A 29 10.58 -21.24 10.75
C SER A 29 11.10 -19.84 11.08
N ALA A 30 11.51 -19.05 10.08
CA ALA A 30 12.14 -17.74 10.27
C ALA A 30 11.51 -16.61 9.46
N PHE A 31 10.55 -16.93 8.59
CA PHE A 31 9.94 -15.95 7.68
C PHE A 31 8.55 -16.37 7.30
N ARG A 32 7.63 -15.39 7.28
CA ARG A 32 6.27 -15.55 6.75
C ARG A 32 5.94 -14.40 5.82
N ARG A 33 5.36 -14.70 4.66
CA ARG A 33 4.88 -13.70 3.70
C ARG A 33 3.47 -14.04 3.27
N TYR A 34 2.62 -13.02 3.31
CA TYR A 34 1.28 -13.05 2.74
C TYR A 34 1.26 -12.13 1.51
N SER A 35 1.01 -12.68 0.33
CA SER A 35 1.02 -11.95 -0.93
C SER A 35 -0.41 -11.66 -1.39
N THR A 36 -0.76 -10.38 -1.52
CA THR A 36 -2.08 -9.95 -2.02
C THR A 36 -2.24 -10.27 -3.49
N PHE A 37 -1.19 -10.07 -4.29
CA PHE A 37 -1.12 -10.38 -5.71
C PHE A 37 -0.22 -11.59 -5.98
N ASN A 38 -0.22 -12.06 -7.23
CA ASN A 38 0.70 -13.10 -7.69
C ASN A 38 2.15 -12.67 -7.45
N TYR A 39 2.89 -13.50 -6.71
CA TYR A 39 4.27 -13.19 -6.37
C TYR A 39 5.11 -14.47 -6.18
N ALA A 40 6.31 -14.50 -6.79
CA ALA A 40 7.22 -15.63 -6.74
C ALA A 40 6.53 -16.94 -7.20
N GLY A 41 6.43 -17.96 -6.34
CA GLY A 41 5.78 -19.24 -6.64
C GLY A 41 4.26 -19.28 -6.44
N TYR A 42 3.64 -18.18 -5.97
CA TYR A 42 2.19 -18.09 -5.80
C TYR A 42 1.53 -17.53 -7.06
N PHE A 43 0.52 -18.25 -7.58
CA PHE A 43 -0.24 -17.84 -8.75
C PHE A 43 -1.70 -18.24 -8.61
N GLU A 44 -2.59 -17.25 -8.76
CA GLU A 44 -4.04 -17.39 -8.86
C GLU A 44 -4.56 -16.44 -9.96
N GLU A 45 -5.48 -16.91 -10.80
CA GLU A 45 -5.95 -16.17 -11.98
C GLU A 45 -6.54 -14.79 -11.62
N HIS A 46 -7.22 -14.71 -10.47
CA HIS A 46 -7.90 -13.50 -9.99
C HIS A 46 -7.04 -12.64 -9.06
N ARG A 47 -5.73 -12.95 -8.92
CA ARG A 47 -4.77 -12.24 -8.07
C ARG A 47 -3.69 -11.52 -8.87
N LYS A 48 -4.08 -11.02 -10.04
CA LYS A 48 -3.19 -10.18 -10.85
C LYS A 48 -2.91 -8.85 -10.15
N ALA A 49 -1.78 -8.25 -10.50
CA ALA A 49 -1.44 -6.88 -10.11
C ALA A 49 -2.59 -5.90 -10.45
N PHE A 50 -2.72 -4.84 -9.67
CA PHE A 50 -3.69 -3.79 -9.90
C PHE A 50 -2.99 -2.53 -10.40
N ASP A 51 -3.23 -2.19 -11.67
CA ASP A 51 -2.57 -1.09 -12.37
C ASP A 51 -1.05 -1.14 -12.21
N LYS A 52 -0.43 -0.11 -11.65
CA LYS A 52 1.01 -0.05 -11.39
C LYS A 52 1.44 -0.73 -10.09
N LEU A 53 0.52 -1.09 -9.22
CA LEU A 53 0.81 -1.80 -7.97
C LEU A 53 1.00 -3.30 -8.25
N GLU A 54 2.25 -3.69 -8.47
CA GLU A 54 2.66 -5.05 -8.84
C GLU A 54 2.75 -5.98 -7.63
N VAL A 55 3.18 -5.45 -6.49
CA VAL A 55 3.41 -6.22 -5.26
C VAL A 55 2.83 -5.50 -4.06
N LEU A 56 2.08 -6.25 -3.24
CA LEU A 56 1.74 -5.90 -1.87
C LEU A 56 1.89 -7.17 -1.02
N ASN A 57 2.98 -7.23 -0.29
CA ASN A 57 3.32 -8.32 0.60
C ASN A 57 3.34 -7.85 2.05
N ASP A 58 2.65 -8.56 2.91
CA ASP A 58 2.72 -8.44 4.36
C ASP A 58 3.74 -9.49 4.85
N GLN A 59 4.85 -9.05 5.43
CA GLN A 59 6.00 -9.90 5.77
C GLN A 59 6.28 -9.87 7.25
N ILE A 60 6.58 -11.04 7.79
CA ILE A 60 6.99 -11.23 9.18
C ILE A 60 8.35 -11.92 9.17
N LEU A 61 9.34 -11.33 9.81
CA LEU A 61 10.73 -11.77 9.75
C LEU A 61 11.30 -11.96 11.17
N ALA A 62 11.86 -13.14 11.41
CA ALA A 62 12.49 -13.48 12.69
C ALA A 62 13.75 -12.64 12.97
N ALA A 63 14.13 -12.59 14.24
CA ALA A 63 15.34 -11.92 14.72
C ALA A 63 16.59 -12.36 13.95
N ASN A 64 17.47 -11.41 13.63
CA ASN A 64 18.74 -11.66 12.92
C ASN A 64 18.57 -12.40 11.57
N ARG A 65 17.44 -12.19 10.90
CA ARG A 65 17.17 -12.78 9.58
C ARG A 65 17.04 -11.70 8.52
N SER A 66 17.22 -12.12 7.28
CA SER A 66 17.02 -11.26 6.12
C SER A 66 16.29 -11.98 4.99
N VAL A 67 15.71 -11.19 4.09
CA VAL A 67 15.11 -11.65 2.86
C VAL A 67 15.66 -10.85 1.68
N ASN A 68 15.94 -11.53 0.57
CA ASN A 68 16.41 -10.91 -0.65
C ASN A 68 15.23 -10.64 -1.59
N ILE A 69 15.26 -9.47 -2.22
CA ILE A 69 14.32 -9.02 -3.24
C ILE A 69 15.08 -8.75 -4.52
N SER A 70 14.59 -9.23 -5.64
CA SER A 70 15.13 -8.96 -6.98
C SER A 70 14.11 -8.23 -7.82
N PHE A 71 14.55 -7.25 -8.60
CA PHE A 71 13.71 -6.38 -9.42
C PHE A 71 13.82 -6.77 -10.88
N LYS A 72 12.74 -7.29 -11.45
CA LYS A 72 12.69 -7.77 -12.84
C LYS A 72 12.47 -6.65 -13.86
N GLN A 73 11.97 -5.54 -13.38
CA GLN A 73 11.69 -4.32 -14.15
C GLN A 73 12.03 -3.09 -13.32
N SER A 74 11.98 -1.91 -13.94
CA SER A 74 12.14 -0.65 -13.21
C SER A 74 10.90 -0.37 -12.38
N GLU A 75 11.08 -0.16 -11.08
CA GLU A 75 9.98 0.01 -10.13
C GLU A 75 10.38 0.79 -8.87
N TYR A 76 9.41 1.29 -8.14
CA TYR A 76 9.60 1.84 -6.80
C TYR A 76 9.37 0.73 -5.78
N ILE A 77 10.37 0.48 -4.94
CA ILE A 77 10.16 -0.29 -3.70
C ILE A 77 9.68 0.65 -2.60
N ILE A 78 8.67 0.22 -1.88
CA ILE A 78 8.10 0.92 -0.72
C ILE A 78 8.13 -0.03 0.47
N ILE A 79 8.75 0.41 1.57
CA ILE A 79 8.83 -0.34 2.82
C ILE A 79 8.12 0.46 3.91
N ILE A 80 7.17 -0.19 4.59
CA ILE A 80 6.38 0.38 5.68
C ILE A 80 6.41 -0.59 6.86
N PRO A 81 7.25 -0.37 7.88
CA PRO A 81 7.21 -1.18 9.09
C PRO A 81 5.89 -0.99 9.85
N ILE A 82 5.30 -2.10 10.27
CA ILE A 82 4.11 -2.14 11.13
C ILE A 82 4.55 -2.28 12.59
N THR A 83 5.53 -3.16 12.83
CA THR A 83 6.16 -3.32 14.15
C THR A 83 7.67 -3.47 13.98
N GLY A 84 8.41 -2.81 14.86
CA GLY A 84 9.89 -2.82 14.85
C GLY A 84 10.46 -1.93 13.73
N GLU A 85 11.66 -2.27 13.29
CA GLU A 85 12.39 -1.57 12.23
C GLU A 85 12.92 -2.55 11.18
N VAL A 86 13.09 -2.07 9.95
CA VAL A 86 13.65 -2.82 8.82
C VAL A 86 14.91 -2.12 8.34
N ILE A 87 16.02 -2.83 8.19
CA ILE A 87 17.17 -2.30 7.47
C ILE A 87 17.03 -2.69 5.99
N TYR A 88 16.92 -1.67 5.13
CA TYR A 88 17.04 -1.82 3.69
C TYR A 88 18.50 -1.71 3.27
N LYS A 89 19.01 -2.71 2.54
CA LYS A 89 20.36 -2.73 1.98
C LYS A 89 20.31 -3.04 0.50
N GLY A 90 20.46 -2.01 -0.34
CA GLY A 90 20.54 -2.17 -1.79
C GLY A 90 21.95 -2.51 -2.26
N GLN A 91 22.06 -3.01 -3.50
CA GLN A 91 23.38 -3.17 -4.14
C GLN A 91 24.04 -1.79 -4.28
N ASN A 92 25.31 -1.72 -3.89
CA ASN A 92 26.14 -0.49 -4.00
C ASN A 92 25.53 0.77 -3.33
N SER A 93 24.71 0.60 -2.31
CA SER A 93 24.17 1.72 -1.52
C SER A 93 24.35 1.50 -0.02
N ASN A 94 24.42 2.60 0.73
CA ASN A 94 24.42 2.52 2.18
C ASN A 94 23.14 1.86 2.68
N ALA A 95 23.23 1.16 3.80
CA ALA A 95 22.06 0.64 4.49
C ALA A 95 21.21 1.80 5.04
N VAL A 96 19.90 1.63 5.00
CA VAL A 96 18.92 2.60 5.51
C VAL A 96 18.02 1.88 6.51
N THR A 97 17.94 2.39 7.73
CA THR A 97 16.97 1.91 8.73
C THR A 97 15.65 2.63 8.51
N VAL A 98 14.56 1.87 8.52
CA VAL A 98 13.19 2.34 8.39
C VAL A 98 12.43 1.94 9.64
N ASP A 99 11.95 2.90 10.43
CA ASP A 99 11.25 2.67 11.68
C ASP A 99 9.72 2.61 11.48
N ALA A 100 9.00 2.04 12.44
CA ALA A 100 7.55 2.20 12.51
C ALA A 100 7.19 3.71 12.57
N GLY A 101 6.18 4.12 11.79
CA GLY A 101 5.88 5.55 11.57
C GLY A 101 6.64 6.19 10.41
N GLN A 102 7.35 5.40 9.62
CA GLN A 102 8.06 5.85 8.43
C GLN A 102 7.65 5.06 7.19
N ILE A 103 7.78 5.70 6.03
CA ILE A 103 7.68 5.09 4.70
C ILE A 103 8.99 5.36 3.96
N PHE A 104 9.69 4.31 3.58
CA PHE A 104 10.87 4.42 2.73
C PHE A 104 10.51 4.09 1.29
N ILE A 105 10.87 4.97 0.35
CA ILE A 105 10.64 4.78 -1.08
C ILE A 105 11.95 4.91 -1.82
N LYS A 106 12.24 3.94 -2.68
CA LYS A 106 13.43 3.97 -3.53
C LYS A 106 13.12 3.45 -4.92
N TYR A 107 13.62 4.15 -5.95
CA TYR A 107 13.63 3.65 -7.32
C TYR A 107 14.64 2.52 -7.47
N GLN A 108 14.24 1.48 -8.19
CA GLN A 108 15.06 0.31 -8.50
C GLN A 108 15.08 0.08 -10.01
N SER A 109 16.27 -0.06 -10.56
CA SER A 109 16.43 -0.42 -11.96
C SER A 109 16.27 -1.92 -12.17
N THR A 110 15.89 -2.30 -13.37
CA THR A 110 15.84 -3.70 -13.82
C THR A 110 17.14 -4.45 -13.51
N GLY A 111 17.04 -5.65 -12.95
CA GLY A 111 18.17 -6.51 -12.62
C GLY A 111 18.87 -6.16 -11.30
N SER A 112 18.44 -5.10 -10.60
CA SER A 112 18.95 -4.80 -9.26
C SER A 112 18.40 -5.75 -8.20
N ALA A 113 18.99 -5.72 -7.00
CA ALA A 113 18.53 -6.50 -5.85
C ALA A 113 18.70 -5.69 -4.57
N ALA A 114 17.95 -6.06 -3.55
CA ALA A 114 18.04 -5.51 -2.21
C ALA A 114 17.85 -6.61 -1.17
N GLU A 115 18.36 -6.37 0.03
CA GLU A 115 18.15 -7.19 1.21
C GLU A 115 17.37 -6.40 2.25
N LEU A 116 16.32 -7.01 2.81
CA LEU A 116 15.58 -6.48 3.96
C LEU A 116 15.97 -7.30 5.19
N ILE A 117 16.42 -6.62 6.23
CA ILE A 117 17.04 -7.25 7.40
C ILE A 117 16.25 -6.85 8.65
N ASN A 118 15.99 -7.83 9.51
CA ASN A 118 15.57 -7.60 10.89
C ASN A 118 16.83 -7.44 11.76
N PRO A 119 17.09 -6.24 12.31
CA PRO A 119 18.29 -6.00 13.11
C PRO A 119 18.20 -6.49 14.56
N PHE A 120 17.00 -6.82 15.04
CA PHE A 120 16.80 -7.23 16.43
C PHE A 120 17.40 -8.61 16.73
N GLU A 121 17.86 -8.82 17.95
CA GLU A 121 18.45 -10.09 18.39
C GLU A 121 17.40 -11.11 18.83
N GLY A 122 16.23 -10.68 19.33
CA GLY A 122 15.20 -11.55 19.88
C GLY A 122 13.80 -11.36 19.30
N ASP A 123 13.50 -10.24 18.66
CA ASP A 123 12.16 -9.85 18.29
C ASP A 123 11.86 -10.08 16.81
N TRP A 124 10.66 -10.54 16.54
CA TRP A 124 10.11 -10.58 15.18
C TRP A 124 9.61 -9.20 14.77
N ILE A 125 9.75 -8.88 13.50
CA ILE A 125 9.21 -7.65 12.91
C ILE A 125 8.12 -7.97 11.90
N ASN A 126 7.19 -7.01 11.71
CA ASN A 126 6.19 -7.05 10.65
C ASN A 126 6.29 -5.78 9.80
N PHE A 127 6.28 -5.93 8.49
CA PHE A 127 6.34 -4.81 7.56
C PHE A 127 5.62 -5.10 6.24
N LEU A 128 5.12 -4.06 5.61
CA LEU A 128 4.62 -4.12 4.25
C LEU A 128 5.76 -3.85 3.26
N HIS A 129 5.83 -4.67 2.23
CA HIS A 129 6.69 -4.50 1.07
C HIS A 129 5.82 -4.34 -0.16
N LEU A 130 5.91 -3.18 -0.81
CA LEU A 130 5.17 -2.88 -2.02
C LEU A 130 6.15 -2.62 -3.17
N GLN A 131 5.71 -2.91 -4.39
CA GLN A 131 6.41 -2.53 -5.63
C GLN A 131 5.42 -1.89 -6.58
N LEU A 132 5.75 -0.67 -7.02
CA LEU A 132 4.99 0.04 -8.06
C LEU A 132 5.85 0.18 -9.30
N LYS A 133 5.30 -0.28 -10.43
CA LYS A 133 5.95 -0.18 -11.73
C LYS A 133 6.25 1.27 -12.09
N ALA A 134 7.47 1.53 -12.57
CA ALA A 134 7.88 2.82 -13.08
C ALA A 134 7.80 2.84 -14.62
N ASP A 135 7.23 3.93 -15.19
CA ASP A 135 7.00 4.02 -16.64
C ASP A 135 8.23 4.41 -17.45
N THR A 136 9.32 4.81 -16.82
CA THR A 136 10.48 5.33 -17.55
C THR A 136 11.73 4.48 -17.39
N LYS A 137 12.53 4.49 -18.46
CA LYS A 137 13.89 3.94 -18.51
C LYS A 137 14.95 4.98 -18.06
N THR A 138 14.56 5.99 -17.32
CA THR A 138 15.47 7.04 -16.84
C THR A 138 16.22 6.54 -15.60
N ASP A 139 17.53 6.77 -15.57
CA ASP A 139 18.40 6.53 -14.41
C ASP A 139 18.08 7.53 -13.30
N ILE A 140 16.94 7.37 -12.63
CA ILE A 140 16.54 8.25 -11.56
C ILE A 140 17.06 7.66 -10.25
N LEU A 141 17.99 8.35 -9.64
CA LEU A 141 18.45 8.05 -8.28
C LEU A 141 17.45 8.64 -7.26
N PHE A 142 16.26 8.04 -7.15
CA PHE A 142 15.29 8.45 -6.13
C PHE A 142 15.38 7.55 -4.91
N SER A 143 15.57 8.17 -3.74
CA SER A 143 15.54 7.50 -2.44
C SER A 143 15.11 8.52 -1.39
N LYS A 144 13.97 8.32 -0.74
CA LYS A 144 13.41 9.28 0.23
C LYS A 144 12.71 8.55 1.39
N MET A 145 12.85 9.12 2.57
CA MET A 145 12.14 8.71 3.79
C MET A 145 11.04 9.74 4.09
N PHE A 146 9.85 9.24 4.46
CA PHE A 146 8.71 10.05 4.87
C PHE A 146 8.28 9.61 6.26
N GLY A 147 8.06 10.55 7.17
CA GLY A 147 7.55 10.27 8.50
C GLY A 147 6.07 10.59 8.62
N PHE A 148 5.36 9.86 9.48
CA PHE A 148 3.99 10.13 9.86
C PHE A 148 3.75 9.80 11.33
N ASP A 149 2.76 10.48 11.94
CA ASP A 149 2.38 10.27 13.34
C ASP A 149 0.86 10.05 13.43
N LEU A 150 0.46 8.80 13.65
CA LEU A 150 -0.95 8.42 13.76
C LEU A 150 -1.58 8.86 15.09
N ASP A 151 -0.77 9.08 16.14
CA ASP A 151 -1.25 9.56 17.45
C ASP A 151 -1.62 11.01 17.39
N ALA A 152 -0.81 11.83 16.74
CA ALA A 152 -1.06 13.26 16.58
C ALA A 152 -2.21 13.57 15.61
N THR A 153 -2.59 12.63 14.74
CA THR A 153 -3.55 12.85 13.66
C THR A 153 -4.70 11.86 13.64
N SER A 154 -5.19 11.48 14.81
CA SER A 154 -6.32 10.56 14.96
C SER A 154 -7.57 11.00 14.18
N ASN A 155 -8.30 10.05 13.60
CA ASN A 155 -9.53 10.23 12.80
C ASN A 155 -9.34 11.09 11.54
N LYS A 156 -8.18 11.00 10.90
CA LYS A 156 -7.89 11.67 9.63
C LYS A 156 -7.02 10.80 8.74
N LEU A 157 -7.22 10.91 7.44
CA LEU A 157 -6.27 10.43 6.44
C LEU A 157 -5.14 11.46 6.29
N ILE A 158 -3.92 11.01 6.52
CA ILE A 158 -2.71 11.81 6.33
C ILE A 158 -2.18 11.49 4.92
N LYS A 159 -2.02 12.49 4.07
CA LYS A 159 -1.28 12.35 2.82
C LYS A 159 0.21 12.41 3.13
N VAL A 160 0.86 11.25 3.29
CA VAL A 160 2.26 11.12 3.67
C VAL A 160 3.18 11.34 2.47
N VAL A 161 2.77 10.83 1.31
CA VAL A 161 3.54 10.93 0.06
C VAL A 161 2.66 11.62 -0.97
N THR A 162 3.18 12.69 -1.57
CA THR A 162 2.51 13.39 -2.67
C THR A 162 3.14 12.98 -4.01
N GLU A 163 2.41 13.16 -5.09
CA GLU A 163 2.93 12.93 -6.45
C GLU A 163 4.17 13.78 -6.76
N GLU A 164 4.24 14.99 -6.18
CA GLU A 164 5.34 15.92 -6.34
C GLU A 164 6.62 15.46 -5.62
N ASP A 165 6.45 14.66 -4.54
CA ASP A 165 7.55 14.06 -3.79
C ASP A 165 8.29 12.99 -4.58
N VAL A 166 7.56 12.25 -5.43
CA VAL A 166 8.11 11.22 -6.31
C VAL A 166 8.54 11.90 -7.62
N VAL A 167 9.69 12.55 -7.57
CA VAL A 167 10.18 13.43 -8.62
C VAL A 167 10.25 12.76 -9.99
N SER A 168 9.75 13.50 -10.94
CA SER A 168 9.78 13.28 -12.38
C SER A 168 8.93 12.13 -12.91
N SER A 169 7.63 12.36 -12.98
CA SER A 169 6.82 11.95 -14.13
C SER A 169 6.58 10.48 -14.45
N ALA A 170 7.28 9.54 -13.84
CA ALA A 170 7.19 8.18 -14.36
C ALA A 170 6.16 7.29 -13.70
N ALA A 171 5.77 7.55 -12.48
CA ALA A 171 4.64 6.91 -11.81
C ALA A 171 4.14 7.79 -10.68
N PRO A 172 3.41 8.87 -10.98
CA PRO A 172 2.85 9.70 -9.95
C PRO A 172 1.86 8.87 -9.12
N PHE A 173 2.15 8.78 -7.84
CA PHE A 173 1.26 8.16 -6.87
C PHE A 173 1.28 8.97 -5.58
N SER A 174 0.20 8.86 -4.83
CA SER A 174 0.11 9.39 -3.47
C SER A 174 -0.14 8.26 -2.50
N ILE A 175 0.40 8.39 -1.28
CA ILE A 175 0.15 7.43 -0.20
C ILE A 175 -0.50 8.17 0.95
N TYR A 176 -1.62 7.62 1.40
CA TYR A 176 -2.36 8.08 2.56
C TYR A 176 -2.36 6.98 3.62
N ILE A 177 -2.31 7.38 4.87
CA ILE A 177 -2.49 6.48 6.00
C ILE A 177 -3.36 7.17 7.05
N GLY A 178 -4.17 6.42 7.77
CA GLY A 178 -5.00 6.99 8.82
C GLY A 178 -5.33 5.97 9.89
N ARG A 179 -5.46 6.47 11.14
CA ARG A 179 -5.98 5.71 12.28
C ARG A 179 -7.27 6.33 12.76
N PHE A 180 -8.28 5.51 12.97
CA PHE A 180 -9.63 5.93 13.28
C PHE A 180 -10.20 5.18 14.48
N GLU A 181 -10.97 5.89 15.28
CA GLU A 181 -11.89 5.27 16.24
C GLU A 181 -13.15 4.78 15.51
N GLY A 182 -13.81 3.80 16.09
CA GLY A 182 -15.04 3.25 15.53
C GLY A 182 -16.10 4.32 15.27
N ARG A 183 -16.81 4.22 14.15
CA ARG A 183 -17.84 5.16 13.68
C ARG A 183 -17.31 6.54 13.30
N LYS A 184 -16.02 6.63 13.02
CA LYS A 184 -15.41 7.82 12.42
C LYS A 184 -15.23 7.59 10.92
N ASP A 185 -15.53 8.62 10.17
CA ASP A 185 -15.55 8.63 8.71
C ASP A 185 -14.50 9.60 8.15
N ALA A 186 -14.14 9.40 6.91
CA ALA A 186 -13.37 10.32 6.11
C ALA A 186 -13.77 10.22 4.64
N LEU A 187 -13.62 11.34 3.93
CA LEU A 187 -13.82 11.42 2.49
C LEU A 187 -12.49 11.74 1.83
N LEU A 188 -12.03 10.85 0.96
CA LEU A 188 -10.86 11.07 0.12
C LEU A 188 -11.30 11.55 -1.26
N LYS A 189 -10.95 12.78 -1.62
CA LYS A 189 -11.11 13.28 -3.00
C LYS A 189 -9.92 12.87 -3.82
N LEU A 190 -10.15 12.17 -4.92
CA LEU A 190 -9.12 11.76 -5.85
C LEU A 190 -8.72 12.94 -6.74
N LYS A 191 -7.51 12.88 -7.29
CA LYS A 191 -6.98 13.93 -8.17
C LYS A 191 -7.82 14.11 -9.43
N ASN A 192 -8.26 13.01 -10.00
CA ASN A 192 -9.16 12.99 -11.16
C ASN A 192 -9.91 11.65 -11.25
N LYS A 193 -10.91 11.59 -12.11
CA LYS A 193 -11.76 10.41 -12.31
C LYS A 193 -11.03 9.19 -12.88
N SER A 194 -9.89 9.40 -13.55
CA SER A 194 -9.05 8.30 -14.04
C SER A 194 -8.08 7.76 -12.98
N SER A 195 -7.97 8.41 -11.80
CA SER A 195 -7.18 7.89 -10.70
C SER A 195 -7.65 6.50 -10.29
N GLN A 196 -6.68 5.63 -9.98
CA GLN A 196 -6.90 4.29 -9.49
C GLN A 196 -6.53 4.26 -8.01
N LEU A 197 -7.36 3.66 -7.18
CA LEU A 197 -7.17 3.63 -5.73
C LEU A 197 -7.04 2.18 -5.27
N PHE A 198 -6.02 1.92 -4.45
CA PHE A 198 -5.91 0.67 -3.72
C PHE A 198 -5.88 0.95 -2.22
N ALA A 199 -6.87 0.43 -1.49
CA ALA A 199 -6.94 0.49 -0.04
C ALA A 199 -6.53 -0.85 0.57
N PHE A 200 -5.81 -0.81 1.70
CA PHE A 200 -5.40 -1.98 2.46
C PHE A 200 -5.63 -1.75 3.96
N VAL A 201 -6.42 -2.58 4.59
CA VAL A 201 -6.67 -2.50 6.03
C VAL A 201 -5.49 -3.10 6.78
N ILE A 202 -4.72 -2.26 7.47
CA ILE A 202 -3.59 -2.72 8.29
C ILE A 202 -4.09 -3.33 9.59
N HIS A 203 -5.10 -2.73 10.23
CA HIS A 203 -5.68 -3.21 11.48
C HIS A 203 -7.15 -2.83 11.59
N GLY A 204 -7.94 -3.69 12.24
CA GLY A 204 -9.36 -3.46 12.47
C GLY A 204 -10.24 -3.72 11.25
N ALA A 205 -11.31 -2.94 11.10
CA ALA A 205 -12.27 -3.09 10.02
C ALA A 205 -12.79 -1.72 9.54
N PHE A 206 -13.11 -1.65 8.24
CA PHE A 206 -13.66 -0.47 7.58
C PHE A 206 -14.83 -0.84 6.68
N GLU A 207 -15.73 0.10 6.47
CA GLU A 207 -16.55 0.16 5.28
C GLU A 207 -15.94 1.17 4.32
N LEU A 208 -15.73 0.81 3.06
CA LEU A 208 -15.20 1.68 2.02
C LEU A 208 -16.07 1.55 0.78
N GLN A 209 -16.70 2.64 0.35
CA GLN A 209 -17.63 2.64 -0.79
C GLN A 209 -18.67 1.52 -0.68
N GLY A 210 -19.32 1.40 0.49
CA GLY A 210 -20.34 0.39 0.76
C GLY A 210 -19.83 -1.07 0.85
N ARG A 211 -18.50 -1.29 0.92
CA ARG A 211 -17.89 -2.63 1.03
C ARG A 211 -17.21 -2.82 2.38
N LEU A 212 -17.61 -3.89 3.06
CA LEU A 212 -16.98 -4.29 4.31
C LEU A 212 -15.59 -4.86 4.04
N MET A 213 -14.60 -4.32 4.76
CA MET A 213 -13.21 -4.76 4.74
C MET A 213 -12.75 -5.14 6.15
N HIS A 214 -12.19 -6.31 6.30
CA HIS A 214 -11.56 -6.77 7.53
C HIS A 214 -10.05 -6.52 7.51
N GLU A 215 -9.40 -6.81 8.63
CA GLU A 215 -7.94 -6.69 8.75
C GLU A 215 -7.22 -7.48 7.65
N ARG A 216 -6.29 -6.82 6.98
CA ARG A 216 -5.48 -7.32 5.85
C ARG A 216 -6.25 -7.58 4.55
N ASP A 217 -7.51 -7.18 4.45
CA ASP A 217 -8.20 -7.11 3.16
C ASP A 217 -7.66 -5.95 2.33
N GLY A 218 -7.68 -6.14 1.01
CA GLY A 218 -7.41 -5.10 0.03
C GLY A 218 -8.65 -4.79 -0.81
N LEU A 219 -8.77 -3.56 -1.28
CA LEU A 219 -9.83 -3.12 -2.19
C LEU A 219 -9.25 -2.22 -3.27
N ALA A 220 -9.36 -2.66 -4.51
CA ALA A 220 -9.10 -1.84 -5.69
C ALA A 220 -10.38 -1.12 -6.10
N LEU A 221 -10.28 0.19 -6.43
CA LEU A 221 -11.38 1.03 -6.91
C LEU A 221 -10.91 1.85 -8.11
N TRP A 222 -11.81 2.06 -9.07
CA TRP A 222 -11.55 2.87 -10.25
C TRP A 222 -12.83 3.57 -10.75
N GLU A 223 -12.67 4.57 -11.62
CA GLU A 223 -13.78 5.38 -12.16
C GLU A 223 -14.59 6.10 -11.07
N LEU A 224 -13.91 6.67 -10.06
CA LEU A 224 -14.52 7.43 -8.97
C LEU A 224 -13.83 8.78 -8.78
N GLU A 225 -14.56 9.77 -8.29
CA GLU A 225 -14.04 11.11 -7.99
C GLU A 225 -13.70 11.25 -6.50
N GLU A 226 -14.40 10.51 -5.67
CA GLU A 226 -14.20 10.50 -4.23
C GLU A 226 -14.48 9.12 -3.64
N ALA A 227 -13.81 8.79 -2.56
CA ALA A 227 -13.99 7.56 -1.80
C ALA A 227 -14.35 7.90 -0.35
N ASP A 228 -15.51 7.46 0.09
CA ASP A 228 -15.94 7.54 1.49
C ASP A 228 -15.52 6.29 2.24
N LEU A 229 -15.10 6.46 3.47
CA LEU A 229 -14.75 5.37 4.37
C LEU A 229 -15.27 5.63 5.79
N GLU A 230 -15.70 4.57 6.46
CA GLU A 230 -16.06 4.57 7.89
C GLU A 230 -15.28 3.45 8.60
N ALA A 231 -14.65 3.79 9.74
CA ALA A 231 -14.05 2.78 10.60
C ALA A 231 -15.13 2.04 11.40
N LEU A 232 -15.10 0.72 11.38
CA LEU A 232 -16.07 -0.13 12.08
C LEU A 232 -15.54 -0.67 13.41
N SER A 233 -14.25 -0.45 13.70
CA SER A 233 -13.61 -0.83 14.97
C SER A 233 -12.75 0.32 15.49
N ASN A 234 -12.46 0.30 16.80
CA ASN A 234 -11.55 1.25 17.41
C ASN A 234 -10.10 0.99 16.97
N GLN A 235 -9.30 2.05 16.90
CA GLN A 235 -7.88 1.99 16.51
C GLN A 235 -7.67 1.35 15.13
N ALA A 236 -8.68 1.40 14.24
CA ALA A 236 -8.58 0.86 12.90
C ALA A 236 -7.59 1.67 12.04
N ILE A 237 -6.72 0.98 11.29
CA ILE A 237 -5.67 1.61 10.48
C ILE A 237 -5.82 1.17 9.03
N ILE A 238 -5.85 2.15 8.12
CA ILE A 238 -5.95 1.94 6.69
C ILE A 238 -4.81 2.64 5.95
N LEU A 239 -4.25 1.95 4.97
CA LEU A 239 -3.31 2.47 3.97
C LEU A 239 -4.06 2.63 2.64
N ILE A 240 -3.90 3.78 1.99
CA ILE A 240 -4.49 4.02 0.65
C ILE A 240 -3.39 4.49 -0.28
N ILE A 241 -3.34 3.91 -1.48
CA ILE A 241 -2.45 4.29 -2.56
C ILE A 241 -3.32 4.80 -3.70
N GLU A 242 -3.17 6.07 -4.06
CA GLU A 242 -3.77 6.65 -5.24
C GLU A 242 -2.71 6.69 -6.35
N MET A 243 -3.01 6.05 -7.46
CA MET A 243 -2.17 6.05 -8.66
C MET A 243 -2.84 6.92 -9.72
N ALA A 244 -2.08 7.80 -10.37
CA ALA A 244 -2.61 8.57 -11.49
C ALA A 244 -2.93 7.62 -12.65
N GLY A 245 -4.17 7.61 -13.09
CA GLY A 245 -4.56 6.92 -14.30
C GLY A 245 -3.86 7.52 -15.52
N GLU A 246 -3.63 6.74 -16.55
CA GLU A 246 -3.18 7.26 -17.82
C GLU A 246 -4.24 8.26 -18.34
N ASN A 247 -3.81 9.49 -18.62
CA ASN A 247 -4.65 10.40 -19.40
C ASN A 247 -4.80 9.77 -20.80
N ILE A 248 -5.90 9.08 -21.04
CA ILE A 248 -6.30 8.78 -22.41
C ILE A 248 -6.60 10.15 -23.01
N ALA A 249 -5.58 10.72 -23.68
CA ALA A 249 -5.79 11.92 -24.49
C ALA A 249 -6.90 11.59 -25.50
N ALA A 250 -8.03 12.28 -25.37
CA ALA A 250 -9.16 12.18 -26.27
C ALA A 250 -8.82 12.74 -27.65
#